data_27819e9b8859d813b055cc05723bff32
#
_entry.id   27819e9b8859d813b055cc05723bff32
#
_cell.length_a   1.000
_cell.length_b   1.000
_cell.length_c   1.000
_cell.angle_alpha   90.00
_cell.angle_beta   90.00
_cell.angle_gamma   90.00
#
_symmetry.space_group_name_H-M   'P 1'
#
loop_
_entity.id
_entity.type
_entity.pdbx_description
1 polymer ?
#
loop_
_entity_poly.entity_id
_entity_poly.type
_entity_poly.pdbx_seq_one_letter_code
_entity_poly.pdbx_strand_id
1 'polypeptide(L)'
;RRPHLCYDKDGGISAIDEVEFSITHNRGCFGGCAFCAIAYHQGRNVVSRSIESVEAEAKLLTTLPGFKGYIHDIGGPTANFRYGPCKAVREGKKGICKNRRCLAPEPCKNLIVDESEYVELLDRVSEIKGIKKVFVRSGVRFDYAVYDKDDTFLKRLVTKHVSGQLKVAPEHIADRVLKYMGKPPVKVYEKFCNKYFDLCAKAGLEQYLVPYLMSSHPGSTLNEAIDLALYLKKHGIRPEQVQDFYPTPGTAATTMYYTGLDPFTLEPVYVTKDYNEKRMQRALLQASRPENRELVAKAIKLSGRNDAKSLLPHFSGSFEHDRATHGADKGKSTHKRGTDKRGTDKRGTDKRGNARNSEKTYKNG
;
A
#
# COMPACT_ATOMS: atom_id res chain seq x y z
N ARG A 1 -16.55 13.91 12.57
CA ARG A 1 -16.27 12.81 11.61
C ARG A 1 -17.54 12.39 10.85
N ARG A 2 -18.35 13.33 10.44
CA ARG A 2 -19.55 13.03 9.67
C ARG A 2 -19.30 13.34 8.20
N PRO A 3 -19.64 12.44 7.25
CA PRO A 3 -19.59 12.73 5.83
C PRO A 3 -20.45 13.94 5.50
N HIS A 4 -20.15 14.64 4.41
CA HIS A 4 -21.00 15.71 3.94
C HIS A 4 -22.37 15.16 3.50
N LEU A 5 -23.44 15.83 3.85
CA LEU A 5 -24.82 15.39 3.62
C LEU A 5 -25.15 15.09 2.14
N CYS A 6 -24.37 15.64 1.20
CA CYS A 6 -24.58 15.35 -0.23
C CYS A 6 -24.42 13.87 -0.59
N TYR A 7 -23.70 13.10 0.22
CA TYR A 7 -23.50 11.65 -0.01
C TYR A 7 -24.58 10.76 0.59
N ASP A 8 -25.46 11.31 1.44
CA ASP A 8 -26.49 10.52 2.15
C ASP A 8 -27.44 9.82 1.17
N LYS A 9 -27.80 10.48 0.06
CA LYS A 9 -28.67 9.94 -0.99
C LYS A 9 -28.02 8.81 -1.81
N ASP A 10 -26.68 8.73 -1.80
CA ASP A 10 -25.90 7.71 -2.49
C ASP A 10 -25.46 6.56 -1.54
N GLY A 11 -26.04 6.50 -0.33
CA GLY A 11 -25.71 5.48 0.68
C GLY A 11 -24.47 5.81 1.54
N GLY A 12 -24.00 7.07 1.52
CA GLY A 12 -22.86 7.53 2.29
C GLY A 12 -21.51 7.25 1.59
N ILE A 13 -20.44 7.24 2.39
CA ILE A 13 -19.08 6.98 1.90
C ILE A 13 -18.57 5.73 2.61
N SER A 14 -18.52 4.59 1.91
CA SER A 14 -18.07 3.30 2.46
C SER A 14 -16.64 3.33 3.03
N ALA A 15 -15.75 4.15 2.46
CA ALA A 15 -14.39 4.31 2.97
C ALA A 15 -14.31 4.93 4.37
N ILE A 16 -15.36 5.61 4.84
CA ILE A 16 -15.42 6.16 6.20
C ILE A 16 -15.43 5.05 7.25
N ASP A 17 -16.10 3.93 6.97
CA ASP A 17 -16.23 2.81 7.92
C ASP A 17 -14.86 2.26 8.33
N GLU A 18 -13.87 2.34 7.44
CA GLU A 18 -12.50 1.90 7.72
C GLU A 18 -11.73 2.82 8.67
N VAL A 19 -12.08 4.13 8.71
CA VAL A 19 -11.29 5.14 9.42
C VAL A 19 -12.07 5.93 10.46
N GLU A 20 -13.39 5.77 10.57
CA GLU A 20 -14.25 6.57 11.45
C GLU A 20 -13.76 6.57 12.90
N PHE A 21 -13.40 5.41 13.42
CA PHE A 21 -12.91 5.22 14.78
C PHE A 21 -11.38 5.08 14.83
N SER A 22 -10.67 5.92 14.07
CA SER A 22 -9.21 5.98 14.08
C SER A 22 -8.72 7.31 14.67
N ILE A 23 -7.59 7.30 15.34
CA ILE A 23 -6.98 8.47 15.98
C ILE A 23 -5.60 8.70 15.38
N THR A 24 -5.36 9.92 14.89
CA THR A 24 -4.02 10.32 14.47
C THR A 24 -3.27 10.91 15.65
N HIS A 25 -2.14 10.30 16.02
CA HIS A 25 -1.34 10.75 17.15
C HIS A 25 -0.11 11.56 16.78
N ASN A 26 0.35 11.52 15.53
CA ASN A 26 1.54 12.24 15.07
C ASN A 26 1.38 12.84 13.68
N ARG A 27 2.32 13.72 13.33
CA ARG A 27 2.54 14.29 12.00
C ARG A 27 4.03 14.27 11.69
N GLY A 28 4.38 14.27 10.39
CA GLY A 28 5.76 14.24 9.92
C GLY A 28 6.36 12.83 9.87
N CYS A 29 7.45 12.69 9.11
CA CYS A 29 8.14 11.41 8.97
C CYS A 29 9.61 11.62 8.60
N PHE A 30 10.54 11.19 9.45
CA PHE A 30 11.97 11.32 9.19
C PHE A 30 12.53 10.22 8.25
N GLY A 31 11.70 9.30 7.78
CA GLY A 31 12.11 8.27 6.82
C GLY A 31 12.69 8.84 5.53
N GLY A 32 12.06 9.89 5.00
CA GLY A 32 12.58 10.62 3.84
C GLY A 32 12.67 9.79 2.57
N CYS A 33 11.69 8.89 2.34
CA CYS A 33 11.59 8.12 1.11
C CYS A 33 11.47 9.04 -0.10
N ALA A 34 12.17 8.72 -1.20
CA ALA A 34 12.30 9.60 -2.34
C ALA A 34 10.98 9.87 -3.10
N PHE A 35 10.03 8.95 -3.02
CA PHE A 35 8.74 9.02 -3.71
C PHE A 35 7.60 9.59 -2.85
N CYS A 36 7.83 9.79 -1.53
CA CYS A 36 6.75 10.10 -0.59
C CYS A 36 6.63 11.60 -0.34
N ALA A 37 5.45 12.15 -0.62
CA ALA A 37 5.15 13.57 -0.40
C ALA A 37 4.91 13.94 1.07
N ILE A 38 4.78 12.99 1.99
CA ILE A 38 4.57 13.27 3.42
C ILE A 38 5.72 14.13 3.97
N ALA A 39 6.97 13.83 3.58
CA ALA A 39 8.12 14.63 3.98
C ALA A 39 8.05 16.10 3.48
N TYR A 40 7.36 16.33 2.36
CA TYR A 40 7.14 17.67 1.80
C TYR A 40 5.96 18.38 2.49
N HIS A 41 4.82 17.69 2.64
CA HIS A 41 3.59 18.31 3.17
C HIS A 41 3.58 18.47 4.70
N GLN A 42 4.12 17.50 5.43
CA GLN A 42 4.11 17.47 6.89
C GLN A 42 5.50 17.70 7.50
N GLY A 43 6.54 17.70 6.66
CA GLY A 43 7.92 17.82 7.11
C GLY A 43 8.51 16.49 7.58
N ARG A 44 9.83 16.53 7.78
CA ARG A 44 10.62 15.39 8.30
C ARG A 44 10.78 15.42 9.83
N ASN A 45 10.31 16.47 10.49
CA ASN A 45 10.25 16.51 11.96
C ASN A 45 8.95 15.85 12.41
N VAL A 46 9.06 14.93 13.36
CA VAL A 46 7.90 14.26 13.95
C VAL A 46 7.39 15.11 15.09
N VAL A 47 6.12 15.46 15.04
CA VAL A 47 5.40 16.19 16.09
C VAL A 47 4.23 15.31 16.54
N SER A 48 4.23 14.96 17.81
CA SER A 48 3.22 14.08 18.42
C SER A 48 2.30 14.85 19.34
N ARG A 49 1.08 14.39 19.41
CA ARG A 49 0.11 14.81 20.43
C ARG A 49 0.51 14.19 21.77
N SER A 50 0.18 14.84 22.88
CA SER A 50 0.35 14.21 24.18
C SER A 50 -0.55 12.96 24.33
N ILE A 51 -0.17 12.07 25.22
CA ILE A 51 -0.95 10.85 25.51
C ILE A 51 -2.34 11.24 25.99
N GLU A 52 -2.45 12.23 26.89
CA GLU A 52 -3.73 12.72 27.44
C GLU A 52 -4.65 13.26 26.35
N SER A 53 -4.11 13.94 25.33
CA SER A 53 -4.88 14.41 24.19
C SER A 53 -5.49 13.27 23.37
N VAL A 54 -4.73 12.19 23.17
CA VAL A 54 -5.20 11.00 22.46
C VAL A 54 -6.22 10.23 23.30
N GLU A 55 -5.98 10.08 24.62
CA GLU A 55 -6.94 9.48 25.54
C GLU A 55 -8.28 10.23 25.60
N ALA A 56 -8.23 11.55 25.64
CA ALA A 56 -9.44 12.36 25.64
C ALA A 56 -10.27 12.11 24.35
N GLU A 57 -9.62 12.01 23.19
CA GLU A 57 -10.29 11.64 21.95
C GLU A 57 -10.81 10.21 21.98
N ALA A 58 -10.04 9.26 22.49
CA ALA A 58 -10.46 7.86 22.63
C ALA A 58 -11.69 7.73 23.54
N LYS A 59 -11.72 8.45 24.68
CA LYS A 59 -12.90 8.53 25.55
C LYS A 59 -14.12 9.12 24.82
N LEU A 60 -13.91 10.18 24.02
CA LEU A 60 -14.98 10.73 23.21
C LEU A 60 -15.53 9.71 22.20
N LEU A 61 -14.67 8.91 21.55
CA LEU A 61 -15.12 7.87 20.62
C LEU A 61 -16.06 6.87 21.27
N THR A 62 -15.87 6.52 22.56
CA THR A 62 -16.75 5.59 23.26
C THR A 62 -18.18 6.09 23.44
N THR A 63 -18.41 7.40 23.31
CA THR A 63 -19.73 8.03 23.41
C THR A 63 -20.44 8.21 22.08
N LEU A 64 -19.74 7.96 20.97
CA LEU A 64 -20.29 8.17 19.64
C LEU A 64 -21.24 7.03 19.21
N PRO A 65 -22.33 7.36 18.49
CA PRO A 65 -23.19 6.35 17.89
C PRO A 65 -22.36 5.42 16.96
N GLY A 66 -22.67 4.13 16.99
CA GLY A 66 -22.00 3.13 16.14
C GLY A 66 -20.67 2.61 16.68
N PHE A 67 -20.10 3.17 17.74
CA PHE A 67 -18.89 2.63 18.35
C PHE A 67 -19.13 1.29 19.00
N LYS A 68 -18.40 0.26 18.56
CA LYS A 68 -18.55 -1.14 19.03
C LYS A 68 -17.43 -1.58 19.97
N GLY A 69 -16.60 -0.65 20.43
CA GLY A 69 -15.45 -0.91 21.30
C GLY A 69 -14.13 -1.13 20.55
N TYR A 70 -14.08 -0.88 19.25
CA TYR A 70 -12.88 -1.10 18.45
C TYR A 70 -12.34 0.24 17.94
N ILE A 71 -11.09 0.57 18.33
CA ILE A 71 -10.33 1.63 17.70
C ILE A 71 -9.59 1.00 16.53
N HIS A 72 -9.92 1.45 15.31
CA HIS A 72 -9.41 0.86 14.08
C HIS A 72 -7.93 1.15 13.84
N ASP A 73 -7.44 2.29 14.33
CA ASP A 73 -6.04 2.68 14.25
C ASP A 73 -5.69 3.78 15.25
N ILE A 74 -4.58 3.64 15.95
CA ILE A 74 -3.87 4.75 16.58
C ILE A 74 -2.58 4.94 15.80
N GLY A 75 -2.63 5.82 14.80
CA GLY A 75 -1.59 5.89 13.81
C GLY A 75 -1.24 7.29 13.35
N GLY A 76 -0.66 7.36 12.17
CA GLY A 76 -0.22 8.58 11.53
C GLY A 76 0.54 8.28 10.24
N PRO A 77 1.36 9.23 9.72
CA PRO A 77 2.21 8.99 8.56
C PRO A 77 3.15 7.79 8.72
N THR A 78 3.52 7.51 9.96
CA THR A 78 4.27 6.34 10.41
C THR A 78 3.82 6.04 11.84
N ALA A 79 3.22 4.89 12.07
CA ALA A 79 2.56 4.58 13.35
C ALA A 79 3.52 4.64 14.54
N ASN A 80 4.70 4.06 14.43
CA ASN A 80 5.65 3.91 15.53
C ASN A 80 6.64 5.08 15.68
N PHE A 81 6.35 6.26 15.11
CA PHE A 81 7.15 7.46 15.36
C PHE A 81 6.45 8.38 16.37
N ARG A 82 7.11 8.65 17.51
CA ARG A 82 6.64 9.60 18.52
C ARG A 82 7.54 10.82 18.61
N TYR A 83 8.84 10.66 18.41
CA TYR A 83 9.84 11.69 18.57
C TYR A 83 10.75 11.86 17.36
N GLY A 84 11.53 12.92 17.36
CA GLY A 84 12.62 13.12 16.41
C GLY A 84 13.66 11.99 16.48
N PRO A 85 14.44 11.79 15.40
CA PRO A 85 15.29 10.60 15.25
C PRO A 85 16.54 10.58 16.13
N CYS A 86 16.93 11.69 16.75
CA CYS A 86 18.15 11.77 17.55
C CYS A 86 18.06 12.84 18.64
N LYS A 87 18.95 12.76 19.66
CA LYS A 87 18.98 13.66 20.82
C LYS A 87 18.93 15.13 20.42
N ALA A 88 19.80 15.55 19.49
CA ALA A 88 19.88 16.97 19.11
C ALA A 88 18.59 17.50 18.44
N VAL A 89 17.81 16.65 17.76
CA VAL A 89 16.50 17.02 17.21
C VAL A 89 15.44 17.03 18.32
N ARG A 90 15.44 16.02 19.19
CA ARG A 90 14.51 15.94 20.33
C ARG A 90 14.63 17.11 21.29
N GLU A 91 15.86 17.58 21.54
CA GLU A 91 16.16 18.73 22.40
C GLU A 91 16.03 20.10 21.69
N GLY A 92 15.60 20.12 20.43
CA GLY A 92 15.47 21.37 19.65
C GLY A 92 16.79 22.07 19.31
N LYS A 93 17.95 21.44 19.60
CA LYS A 93 19.28 22.01 19.33
C LYS A 93 19.59 22.15 17.84
N LYS A 94 18.95 21.34 17.01
CA LYS A 94 19.02 21.42 15.55
C LYS A 94 17.77 20.85 14.89
N GLY A 95 17.52 21.28 13.65
CA GLY A 95 16.49 20.63 12.80
C GLY A 95 16.99 19.31 12.19
N ILE A 96 16.11 18.66 11.45
CA ILE A 96 16.45 17.45 10.68
C ILE A 96 17.55 17.75 9.65
N CYS A 97 18.50 16.85 9.52
CA CYS A 97 19.62 16.97 8.57
C CYS A 97 19.09 17.08 7.13
N LYS A 98 19.51 18.13 6.39
CA LYS A 98 19.08 18.36 5.01
C LYS A 98 19.62 17.28 4.05
N ASN A 99 20.90 16.92 4.20
CA ASN A 99 21.66 16.10 3.26
C ASN A 99 21.82 14.64 3.71
N ARG A 100 21.03 14.18 4.69
CA ARG A 100 21.15 12.82 5.23
C ARG A 100 19.78 12.26 5.58
N ARG A 101 19.56 10.98 5.23
CA ARG A 101 18.45 10.19 5.75
C ARG A 101 18.83 9.55 7.07
N CYS A 102 17.84 9.30 7.92
CA CYS A 102 18.08 8.74 9.25
C CYS A 102 18.09 7.19 9.26
N LEU A 103 17.43 6.57 8.27
CA LEU A 103 17.20 5.12 8.22
C LEU A 103 17.83 4.43 6.98
N ALA A 104 18.23 5.19 5.97
CA ALA A 104 18.72 4.63 4.71
C ALA A 104 19.96 5.37 4.20
N PRO A 105 20.87 4.68 3.49
CA PRO A 105 20.93 3.22 3.25
C PRO A 105 21.22 2.41 4.51
N GLU A 106 21.80 3.05 5.53
CA GLU A 106 22.10 2.51 6.85
C GLU A 106 21.58 3.46 7.93
N PRO A 107 21.23 2.93 9.12
CA PRO A 107 20.77 3.78 10.21
C PRO A 107 21.85 4.78 10.62
N CYS A 108 21.44 6.00 10.89
CA CYS A 108 22.35 7.03 11.37
C CYS A 108 22.95 6.63 12.72
N LYS A 109 24.26 6.83 12.92
CA LYS A 109 24.94 6.54 14.19
C LYS A 109 24.31 7.22 15.42
N ASN A 110 23.62 8.35 15.20
CA ASN A 110 22.93 9.09 16.25
C ASN A 110 21.44 8.75 16.33
N LEU A 111 20.95 7.74 15.59
CA LEU A 111 19.58 7.30 15.65
C LEU A 111 19.27 6.75 17.04
N ILE A 112 18.19 7.23 17.63
CA ILE A 112 17.63 6.69 18.86
C ILE A 112 16.36 5.95 18.48
N VAL A 113 16.38 4.64 18.64
CA VAL A 113 15.18 3.80 18.52
C VAL A 113 14.55 3.71 19.90
N ASP A 114 13.34 4.20 20.01
CA ASP A 114 12.61 4.28 21.27
C ASP A 114 11.11 4.37 20.95
N GLU A 115 10.39 3.31 21.22
CA GLU A 115 8.98 3.17 20.98
C GLU A 115 8.19 3.05 22.29
N SER A 116 8.86 3.28 23.45
CA SER A 116 8.26 3.12 24.78
C SER A 116 7.01 3.98 25.00
N GLU A 117 7.04 5.25 24.62
CA GLU A 117 5.87 6.13 24.73
C GLU A 117 4.72 5.72 23.80
N TYR A 118 5.03 5.10 22.65
CA TYR A 118 3.98 4.58 21.79
C TYR A 118 3.32 3.33 22.39
N VAL A 119 4.11 2.47 23.01
CA VAL A 119 3.60 1.31 23.77
C VAL A 119 2.74 1.78 24.95
N GLU A 120 3.23 2.78 25.73
CA GLU A 120 2.44 3.38 26.82
C GLU A 120 1.11 3.95 26.31
N LEU A 121 1.13 4.72 25.23
CA LEU A 121 -0.08 5.24 24.60
C LEU A 121 -1.09 4.16 24.25
N LEU A 122 -0.64 3.08 23.59
CA LEU A 122 -1.50 1.97 23.21
C LEU A 122 -2.07 1.23 24.41
N ASP A 123 -1.27 1.01 25.45
CA ASP A 123 -1.71 0.37 26.68
C ASP A 123 -2.74 1.23 27.43
N ARG A 124 -2.46 2.52 27.66
CA ARG A 124 -3.39 3.45 28.35
C ARG A 124 -4.72 3.59 27.63
N VAL A 125 -4.70 3.68 26.30
CA VAL A 125 -5.96 3.74 25.52
C VAL A 125 -6.71 2.41 25.60
N SER A 126 -6.01 1.28 25.62
CA SER A 126 -6.65 -0.04 25.73
C SER A 126 -7.37 -0.27 27.09
N GLU A 127 -6.97 0.46 28.14
CA GLU A 127 -7.56 0.40 29.48
C GLU A 127 -8.83 1.25 29.64
N ILE A 128 -9.15 2.10 28.67
CA ILE A 128 -10.34 2.97 28.74
C ILE A 128 -11.61 2.11 28.71
N LYS A 129 -12.50 2.31 29.70
CA LYS A 129 -13.80 1.63 29.76
C LYS A 129 -14.60 1.84 28.47
N GLY A 130 -15.07 0.76 27.88
CA GLY A 130 -15.81 0.75 26.62
C GLY A 130 -14.93 0.43 25.40
N ILE A 131 -13.60 0.43 25.54
CA ILE A 131 -12.68 -0.03 24.49
C ILE A 131 -12.36 -1.51 24.72
N LYS A 132 -12.62 -2.32 23.70
CA LYS A 132 -12.35 -3.76 23.69
C LYS A 132 -11.01 -4.07 23.04
N LYS A 133 -10.66 -3.34 21.99
CA LYS A 133 -9.40 -3.54 21.26
C LYS A 133 -8.96 -2.27 20.52
N VAL A 134 -7.66 -2.09 20.50
CA VAL A 134 -6.96 -1.03 19.76
C VAL A 134 -6.09 -1.67 18.70
N PHE A 135 -6.25 -1.28 17.46
CA PHE A 135 -5.43 -1.77 16.35
C PHE A 135 -4.42 -0.73 15.89
N VAL A 136 -3.35 -1.22 15.29
CA VAL A 136 -2.37 -0.44 14.53
C VAL A 136 -2.44 -0.89 13.07
N ARG A 137 -3.07 -0.06 12.22
CA ARG A 137 -3.25 -0.32 10.78
C ARG A 137 -2.42 0.60 9.89
N SER A 138 -2.04 1.76 10.41
CA SER A 138 -1.06 2.65 9.75
C SER A 138 0.27 1.95 9.58
N GLY A 139 1.02 2.32 8.55
CA GLY A 139 2.30 1.68 8.25
C GLY A 139 3.29 1.78 9.41
N VAL A 140 3.77 0.63 9.85
CA VAL A 140 4.89 0.53 10.80
C VAL A 140 6.20 0.64 10.05
N ARG A 141 7.11 1.48 10.53
CA ARG A 141 8.49 1.53 10.02
C ARG A 141 9.26 0.32 10.53
N PHE A 142 9.23 -0.75 9.76
CA PHE A 142 9.92 -1.98 10.08
C PHE A 142 11.43 -1.79 10.21
N ASP A 143 11.98 -0.88 9.39
CA ASP A 143 13.39 -0.48 9.37
C ASP A 143 13.82 0.45 10.52
N TYR A 144 12.88 0.79 11.40
CA TYR A 144 13.12 1.42 12.69
C TYR A 144 12.91 0.38 13.80
N ALA A 145 11.76 -0.28 13.82
CA ALA A 145 11.41 -1.28 14.82
C ALA A 145 12.39 -2.47 14.91
N VAL A 146 13.03 -2.85 13.78
CA VAL A 146 14.01 -3.96 13.76
C VAL A 146 15.25 -3.68 14.60
N TYR A 147 15.51 -2.42 14.92
CA TYR A 147 16.64 -1.98 15.76
C TYR A 147 16.27 -1.73 17.22
N ASP A 148 15.01 -1.97 17.60
CA ASP A 148 14.63 -2.00 19.01
C ASP A 148 15.43 -3.08 19.77
N LYS A 149 15.93 -2.74 20.95
CA LYS A 149 16.91 -3.56 21.69
C LYS A 149 16.27 -4.78 22.35
N ASP A 150 15.06 -4.61 22.89
CA ASP A 150 14.37 -5.59 23.71
C ASP A 150 13.09 -6.16 23.05
N ASP A 151 12.75 -5.71 21.84
CA ASP A 151 11.58 -6.10 21.08
C ASP A 151 10.24 -5.81 21.77
N THR A 152 10.23 -4.93 22.78
CA THR A 152 9.03 -4.64 23.59
C THR A 152 7.88 -4.14 22.71
N PHE A 153 8.16 -3.22 21.79
CA PHE A 153 7.15 -2.74 20.86
C PHE A 153 6.61 -3.86 19.96
N LEU A 154 7.48 -4.63 19.32
CA LEU A 154 7.06 -5.70 18.40
C LEU A 154 6.30 -6.81 19.13
N LYS A 155 6.72 -7.18 20.34
CA LYS A 155 5.98 -8.13 21.19
C LYS A 155 4.58 -7.63 21.50
N ARG A 156 4.45 -6.35 21.88
CA ARG A 156 3.17 -5.73 22.19
C ARG A 156 2.29 -5.62 20.95
N LEU A 157 2.86 -5.20 19.84
CA LEU A 157 2.18 -5.10 18.54
C LEU A 157 1.57 -6.44 18.13
N VAL A 158 2.39 -7.50 18.08
CA VAL A 158 1.97 -8.86 17.69
C VAL A 158 0.88 -9.40 18.60
N THR A 159 1.05 -9.26 19.93
CA THR A 159 0.12 -9.89 20.89
C THR A 159 -1.20 -9.15 21.06
N LYS A 160 -1.20 -7.81 20.88
CA LYS A 160 -2.38 -7.01 21.25
C LYS A 160 -2.97 -6.18 20.10
N HIS A 161 -2.18 -5.72 19.13
CA HIS A 161 -2.60 -4.65 18.24
C HIS A 161 -2.66 -5.00 16.75
N VAL A 162 -2.34 -6.23 16.38
CA VAL A 162 -2.53 -6.77 15.02
C VAL A 162 -3.79 -7.62 14.96
N SER A 163 -4.56 -7.47 13.89
CA SER A 163 -5.82 -8.21 13.64
C SER A 163 -5.63 -9.40 12.68
N GLY A 164 -4.47 -10.08 12.74
CA GLY A 164 -4.11 -11.19 11.84
C GLY A 164 -3.22 -10.77 10.67
N GLN A 165 -3.23 -9.51 10.27
CA GLN A 165 -2.39 -9.00 9.17
C GLN A 165 -1.70 -7.69 9.57
N LEU A 166 -0.38 -7.63 9.38
CA LEU A 166 0.39 -6.40 9.52
C LEU A 166 0.85 -5.92 8.15
N LYS A 167 0.50 -4.68 7.80
CA LYS A 167 0.93 -4.02 6.57
C LYS A 167 2.30 -3.38 6.78
N VAL A 168 3.24 -3.70 5.89
CA VAL A 168 4.60 -3.14 5.88
C VAL A 168 4.99 -2.73 4.47
N ALA A 169 5.86 -1.76 4.34
CA ALA A 169 6.19 -1.16 3.05
C ALA A 169 7.68 -1.34 2.69
N PRO A 170 8.13 -2.55 2.27
CA PRO A 170 9.47 -2.71 1.71
C PRO A 170 9.60 -2.03 0.35
N GLU A 171 8.55 -1.90 -0.42
CA GLU A 171 8.40 -1.29 -1.74
C GLU A 171 9.08 -2.08 -2.86
N HIS A 172 10.27 -2.61 -2.64
CA HIS A 172 11.07 -3.42 -3.58
C HIS A 172 12.04 -4.34 -2.82
N ILE A 173 12.76 -5.21 -3.55
CA ILE A 173 13.81 -6.07 -2.95
C ILE A 173 15.19 -5.86 -3.58
N ALA A 174 15.28 -5.27 -4.77
CA ALA A 174 16.55 -4.99 -5.38
C ALA A 174 17.21 -3.77 -4.72
N ASP A 175 18.37 -3.96 -4.11
CA ASP A 175 19.07 -2.91 -3.34
C ASP A 175 19.38 -1.67 -4.18
N ARG A 176 19.63 -1.85 -5.50
CA ARG A 176 19.79 -0.74 -6.42
C ARG A 176 18.56 0.16 -6.49
N VAL A 177 17.36 -0.42 -6.56
CA VAL A 177 16.10 0.32 -6.60
C VAL A 177 15.80 0.93 -5.23
N LEU A 178 16.01 0.16 -4.15
CA LEU A 178 15.84 0.61 -2.78
C LEU A 178 16.71 1.84 -2.46
N LYS A 179 17.95 1.90 -3.00
CA LYS A 179 18.82 3.07 -2.90
C LYS A 179 18.15 4.33 -3.45
N TYR A 180 17.59 4.26 -4.67
CA TYR A 180 16.85 5.38 -5.28
C TYR A 180 15.55 5.71 -4.54
N MET A 181 14.87 4.71 -4.01
CA MET A 181 13.69 4.91 -3.16
C MET A 181 14.02 5.57 -1.81
N GLY A 182 15.28 5.55 -1.38
CA GLY A 182 15.69 5.99 -0.05
C GLY A 182 15.22 5.04 1.04
N LYS A 183 15.21 3.75 0.72
CA LYS A 183 14.90 2.63 1.61
C LYS A 183 16.18 1.88 2.00
N PRO A 184 16.20 1.17 3.13
CA PRO A 184 17.32 0.30 3.48
C PRO A 184 17.42 -0.91 2.56
N PRO A 185 18.59 -1.59 2.51
CA PRO A 185 18.75 -2.85 1.78
C PRO A 185 17.76 -3.91 2.21
N VAL A 186 17.44 -4.84 1.30
CA VAL A 186 16.43 -5.91 1.51
C VAL A 186 16.69 -6.74 2.76
N LYS A 187 17.96 -6.98 3.11
CA LYS A 187 18.34 -7.71 4.32
C LYS A 187 17.73 -7.17 5.62
N VAL A 188 17.43 -5.86 5.66
CA VAL A 188 16.76 -5.24 6.82
C VAL A 188 15.30 -5.66 6.90
N TYR A 189 14.64 -5.76 5.75
CA TYR A 189 13.28 -6.30 5.67
C TYR A 189 13.23 -7.78 6.05
N GLU A 190 14.15 -8.59 5.54
CA GLU A 190 14.23 -10.01 5.88
C GLU A 190 14.50 -10.24 7.37
N LYS A 191 15.40 -9.44 7.97
CA LYS A 191 15.63 -9.46 9.43
C LYS A 191 14.35 -9.13 10.21
N PHE A 192 13.58 -8.15 9.74
CA PHE A 192 12.29 -7.82 10.37
C PHE A 192 11.29 -8.98 10.22
N CYS A 193 11.16 -9.59 9.03
CA CYS A 193 10.27 -10.72 8.81
C CYS A 193 10.58 -11.89 9.76
N ASN A 194 11.85 -12.27 9.86
CA ASN A 194 12.27 -13.35 10.76
C ASN A 194 11.89 -13.03 12.21
N LYS A 195 12.22 -11.80 12.68
CA LYS A 195 11.88 -11.36 14.04
C LYS A 195 10.37 -11.37 14.29
N TYR A 196 9.57 -10.88 13.33
CA TYR A 196 8.11 -10.84 13.43
C TYR A 196 7.50 -12.24 13.53
N PHE A 197 7.89 -13.16 12.65
CA PHE A 197 7.36 -14.53 12.67
C PHE A 197 7.83 -15.33 13.89
N ASP A 198 9.06 -15.12 14.36
CA ASP A 198 9.54 -15.71 15.62
C ASP A 198 8.69 -15.27 16.82
N LEU A 199 8.30 -13.99 16.86
CA LEU A 199 7.44 -13.47 17.92
C LEU A 199 6.02 -14.02 17.81
N CYS A 200 5.47 -14.14 16.59
CA CYS A 200 4.17 -14.78 16.37
C CYS A 200 4.18 -16.24 16.84
N ALA A 201 5.20 -17.02 16.47
CA ALA A 201 5.35 -18.41 16.86
C ALA A 201 5.45 -18.55 18.40
N LYS A 202 6.27 -17.72 19.06
CA LYS A 202 6.39 -17.70 20.52
C LYS A 202 5.09 -17.34 21.24
N ALA A 203 4.25 -16.54 20.60
CA ALA A 203 2.94 -16.15 21.12
C ALA A 203 1.81 -17.13 20.75
N GLY A 204 2.09 -18.17 19.95
CA GLY A 204 1.08 -19.11 19.45
C GLY A 204 0.06 -18.46 18.51
N LEU A 205 0.46 -17.43 17.77
CA LEU A 205 -0.43 -16.65 16.91
C LEU A 205 -0.10 -16.92 15.43
N GLU A 206 -1.14 -17.11 14.63
CA GLU A 206 -1.07 -17.18 13.19
C GLU A 206 -1.37 -15.79 12.61
N GLN A 207 -0.32 -15.10 12.19
CA GLN A 207 -0.41 -13.75 11.61
C GLN A 207 0.42 -13.66 10.34
N TYR A 208 0.04 -12.73 9.45
CA TYR A 208 0.62 -12.56 8.13
C TYR A 208 1.18 -11.16 7.95
N LEU A 209 2.26 -11.06 7.17
CA LEU A 209 2.76 -9.78 6.66
C LEU A 209 2.18 -9.52 5.27
N VAL A 210 1.66 -8.31 5.08
CA VAL A 210 1.18 -7.83 3.78
C VAL A 210 2.15 -6.76 3.28
N PRO A 211 3.09 -7.12 2.38
CA PRO A 211 4.05 -6.16 1.85
C PRO A 211 3.40 -5.25 0.81
N TYR A 212 3.56 -3.94 0.98
CA TYR A 212 3.32 -2.97 -0.09
C TYR A 212 4.52 -2.95 -1.01
N LEU A 213 4.23 -3.07 -2.32
CA LEU A 213 5.23 -3.15 -3.38
C LEU A 213 4.89 -2.16 -4.50
N MET A 214 5.94 -1.61 -5.10
CA MET A 214 5.83 -0.59 -6.14
C MET A 214 6.60 -1.01 -7.39
N SER A 215 5.94 -0.99 -8.55
CA SER A 215 6.57 -1.18 -9.85
C SER A 215 7.04 0.14 -10.46
N SER A 216 7.96 0.07 -11.40
CA SER A 216 8.35 1.18 -12.28
C SER A 216 8.89 2.43 -11.57
N HIS A 217 9.39 2.30 -10.34
CA HIS A 217 10.12 3.39 -9.69
C HIS A 217 11.41 3.71 -10.47
N PRO A 218 11.86 4.97 -10.57
CA PRO A 218 13.18 5.28 -11.12
C PRO A 218 14.28 4.36 -10.58
N GLY A 219 15.09 3.80 -11.47
CA GLY A 219 16.08 2.78 -11.17
C GLY A 219 15.61 1.34 -11.37
N SER A 220 14.31 1.07 -11.53
CA SER A 220 13.76 -0.25 -11.79
C SER A 220 13.69 -0.53 -13.30
N THR A 221 14.49 -1.50 -13.77
CA THR A 221 14.40 -2.08 -15.11
C THR A 221 13.57 -3.36 -15.08
N LEU A 222 13.38 -4.00 -16.24
CA LEU A 222 12.76 -5.33 -16.29
C LEU A 222 13.53 -6.38 -15.47
N ASN A 223 14.84 -6.24 -15.33
CA ASN A 223 15.65 -7.20 -14.56
C ASN A 223 15.31 -7.12 -13.07
N GLU A 224 15.31 -5.92 -12.49
CA GLU A 224 14.94 -5.75 -11.08
C GLU A 224 13.48 -6.11 -10.81
N ALA A 225 12.58 -5.87 -11.77
CA ALA A 225 11.18 -6.30 -11.66
C ALA A 225 11.04 -7.83 -11.68
N ILE A 226 11.85 -8.53 -12.49
CA ILE A 226 11.93 -9.99 -12.51
C ILE A 226 12.52 -10.53 -11.19
N ASP A 227 13.58 -9.90 -10.68
CA ASP A 227 14.15 -10.31 -9.39
C ASP A 227 13.10 -10.21 -8.27
N LEU A 228 12.31 -9.15 -8.26
CA LEU A 228 11.21 -8.99 -7.33
C LEU A 228 10.16 -10.10 -7.51
N ALA A 229 9.77 -10.43 -8.74
CA ALA A 229 8.80 -11.49 -9.02
C ALA A 229 9.31 -12.87 -8.57
N LEU A 230 10.58 -13.17 -8.80
CA LEU A 230 11.23 -14.42 -8.35
C LEU A 230 11.29 -14.49 -6.82
N TYR A 231 11.62 -13.38 -6.16
CA TYR A 231 11.60 -13.28 -4.71
C TYR A 231 10.20 -13.57 -4.15
N LEU A 232 9.16 -12.93 -4.69
CA LEU A 232 7.79 -13.16 -4.28
C LEU A 232 7.38 -14.62 -4.44
N LYS A 233 7.73 -15.24 -5.57
CA LYS A 233 7.47 -16.66 -5.82
C LYS A 233 8.20 -17.55 -4.81
N LYS A 234 9.49 -17.30 -4.57
CA LYS A 234 10.32 -18.07 -3.62
C LYS A 234 9.72 -18.05 -2.20
N HIS A 235 9.17 -16.92 -1.79
CA HIS A 235 8.60 -16.74 -0.44
C HIS A 235 7.09 -16.99 -0.37
N GLY A 236 6.46 -17.47 -1.45
CA GLY A 236 5.02 -17.74 -1.49
C GLY A 236 4.13 -16.50 -1.35
N ILE A 237 4.68 -15.29 -1.56
CA ILE A 237 3.96 -14.04 -1.42
C ILE A 237 3.16 -13.77 -2.70
N ARG A 238 1.85 -13.55 -2.55
CA ARG A 238 0.93 -13.22 -3.65
C ARG A 238 0.25 -11.88 -3.39
N PRO A 239 0.83 -10.77 -3.86
CA PRO A 239 0.26 -9.44 -3.62
C PRO A 239 -1.11 -9.31 -4.30
N GLU A 240 -2.12 -8.93 -3.52
CA GLU A 240 -3.45 -8.61 -4.06
C GLU A 240 -3.47 -7.20 -4.64
N GLN A 241 -2.86 -6.26 -3.91
CA GLN A 241 -2.73 -4.86 -4.33
C GLN A 241 -1.27 -4.55 -4.65
N VAL A 242 -1.06 -3.93 -5.80
CA VAL A 242 0.24 -3.45 -6.25
C VAL A 242 0.10 -2.02 -6.76
N GLN A 243 1.13 -1.21 -6.55
CA GLN A 243 1.16 0.18 -6.99
C GLN A 243 2.18 0.35 -8.10
N ASP A 244 1.82 1.16 -9.10
CA ASP A 244 2.80 1.71 -10.02
C ASP A 244 3.36 3.00 -9.44
N PHE A 245 4.62 3.27 -9.70
CA PHE A 245 5.19 4.57 -9.36
C PHE A 245 4.39 5.70 -10.01
N TYR A 246 3.91 6.60 -9.17
CA TYR A 246 3.22 7.81 -9.57
C TYR A 246 4.10 9.03 -9.24
N PRO A 247 4.45 9.87 -10.23
CA PRO A 247 5.28 11.06 -10.00
C PRO A 247 4.54 12.08 -9.15
N THR A 248 4.77 12.05 -7.83
CA THR A 248 4.12 12.97 -6.89
C THR A 248 4.94 14.27 -6.81
N PRO A 249 4.34 15.46 -7.04
CA PRO A 249 5.05 16.73 -6.97
C PRO A 249 5.80 16.94 -5.66
N GLY A 250 6.97 17.59 -5.72
CA GLY A 250 7.80 17.87 -4.56
C GLY A 250 8.67 16.70 -4.08
N THR A 251 8.67 15.56 -4.78
CA THR A 251 9.47 14.39 -4.41
C THR A 251 10.72 14.24 -5.28
N ALA A 252 11.81 13.72 -4.69
CA ALA A 252 13.05 13.46 -5.42
C ALA A 252 12.86 12.42 -6.54
N ALA A 253 11.99 11.41 -6.33
CA ALA A 253 11.69 10.43 -7.36
C ALA A 253 10.98 11.04 -8.57
N THR A 254 10.16 12.08 -8.38
CA THR A 254 9.57 12.82 -9.50
C THR A 254 10.62 13.59 -10.29
N THR A 255 11.60 14.18 -9.60
CA THR A 255 12.75 14.80 -10.30
C THR A 255 13.51 13.77 -11.13
N MET A 256 13.85 12.59 -10.55
CA MET A 256 14.47 11.49 -11.29
C MET A 256 13.64 11.09 -12.53
N TYR A 257 12.32 10.98 -12.35
CA TYR A 257 11.41 10.55 -13.42
C TYR A 257 11.42 11.49 -14.63
N TYR A 258 11.41 12.79 -14.39
CA TYR A 258 11.39 13.78 -15.47
C TYR A 258 12.77 14.05 -16.08
N THR A 259 13.81 14.12 -15.25
CA THR A 259 15.16 14.49 -15.69
C THR A 259 16.00 13.30 -16.15
N GLY A 260 15.70 12.09 -15.64
CA GLY A 260 16.59 10.93 -15.82
C GLY A 260 17.88 11.01 -14.99
N LEU A 261 17.94 11.92 -14.01
CA LEU A 261 19.11 12.14 -13.16
C LEU A 261 18.75 12.01 -11.68
N ASP A 262 19.67 11.47 -10.88
CA ASP A 262 19.57 11.54 -9.41
C ASP A 262 19.80 12.99 -8.96
N PRO A 263 18.84 13.64 -8.27
CA PRO A 263 18.99 15.05 -7.90
C PRO A 263 20.09 15.30 -6.86
N PHE A 264 20.65 14.28 -6.25
CA PHE A 264 21.70 14.40 -5.22
C PHE A 264 23.11 14.19 -5.78
N THR A 265 23.27 13.34 -6.80
CA THR A 265 24.57 13.00 -7.41
C THR A 265 24.72 13.47 -8.84
N LEU A 266 23.62 13.83 -9.50
CA LEU A 266 23.50 14.16 -10.92
C LEU A 266 23.88 12.97 -11.84
N GLU A 267 23.97 11.77 -11.31
CA GLU A 267 24.22 10.57 -12.11
C GLU A 267 22.95 10.16 -12.88
N PRO A 268 23.10 9.57 -14.08
CA PRO A 268 21.97 9.04 -14.84
C PRO A 268 21.22 7.94 -14.07
N VAL A 269 19.90 8.04 -14.10
CA VAL A 269 18.98 7.05 -13.51
C VAL A 269 18.06 6.50 -14.60
N TYR A 270 17.97 5.18 -14.69
CA TYR A 270 17.02 4.55 -15.58
C TYR A 270 15.59 4.91 -15.19
N VAL A 271 14.77 5.26 -16.18
CA VAL A 271 13.36 5.60 -15.95
C VAL A 271 12.50 4.89 -16.99
N THR A 272 11.60 4.06 -16.53
CA THR A 272 10.59 3.39 -17.35
C THR A 272 9.54 4.40 -17.81
N LYS A 273 9.68 4.94 -19.03
CA LYS A 273 8.70 5.86 -19.65
C LYS A 273 7.75 5.15 -20.60
N ASP A 274 8.19 4.03 -21.18
CA ASP A 274 7.34 3.21 -22.07
C ASP A 274 6.18 2.58 -21.33
N TYR A 275 4.99 2.77 -21.88
CA TYR A 275 3.75 2.27 -21.26
C TYR A 275 3.68 0.75 -21.20
N ASN A 276 4.19 0.06 -22.22
CA ASN A 276 4.17 -1.41 -22.25
C ASN A 276 5.15 -1.99 -21.24
N GLU A 277 6.32 -1.35 -21.05
CA GLU A 277 7.26 -1.76 -20.02
C GLU A 277 6.67 -1.57 -18.62
N LYS A 278 6.00 -0.45 -18.34
CA LYS A 278 5.28 -0.25 -17.07
C LYS A 278 4.27 -1.36 -16.81
N ARG A 279 3.48 -1.71 -17.83
CA ARG A 279 2.53 -2.81 -17.72
C ARG A 279 3.20 -4.15 -17.43
N MET A 280 4.34 -4.43 -18.07
CA MET A 280 5.11 -5.66 -17.82
C MET A 280 5.68 -5.68 -16.39
N GLN A 281 6.28 -4.59 -15.91
CA GLN A 281 6.79 -4.51 -14.54
C GLN A 281 5.66 -4.70 -13.51
N ARG A 282 4.48 -4.11 -13.74
CA ARG A 282 3.31 -4.31 -12.89
C ARG A 282 2.82 -5.76 -12.92
N ALA A 283 2.73 -6.36 -14.10
CA ALA A 283 2.29 -7.74 -14.28
C ALA A 283 3.20 -8.74 -13.55
N LEU A 284 4.50 -8.47 -13.50
CA LEU A 284 5.49 -9.27 -12.78
C LEU A 284 5.23 -9.33 -11.27
N LEU A 285 4.71 -8.25 -10.65
CA LEU A 285 4.31 -8.26 -9.23
C LEU A 285 3.16 -9.24 -8.94
N GLN A 286 2.36 -9.54 -9.94
CA GLN A 286 1.22 -10.45 -9.87
C GLN A 286 1.34 -11.57 -10.92
N ALA A 287 2.54 -12.12 -11.06
CA ALA A 287 2.87 -13.09 -12.11
C ALA A 287 2.04 -14.40 -12.04
N SER A 288 1.50 -14.72 -10.86
CA SER A 288 0.63 -15.88 -10.67
C SER A 288 -0.79 -15.72 -11.24
N ARG A 289 -1.21 -14.50 -11.60
CA ARG A 289 -2.54 -14.24 -12.15
C ARG A 289 -2.58 -14.61 -13.62
N PRO A 290 -3.61 -15.37 -14.06
CA PRO A 290 -3.73 -15.81 -15.46
C PRO A 290 -3.75 -14.65 -16.47
N GLU A 291 -4.40 -13.55 -16.14
CA GLU A 291 -4.50 -12.36 -16.98
C GLU A 291 -3.15 -11.67 -17.26
N ASN A 292 -2.15 -11.91 -16.43
CA ASN A 292 -0.81 -11.32 -16.58
C ASN A 292 0.16 -12.18 -17.41
N ARG A 293 -0.24 -13.39 -17.77
CA ARG A 293 0.63 -14.40 -18.40
C ARG A 293 1.36 -13.89 -19.66
N GLU A 294 0.64 -13.24 -20.55
CA GLU A 294 1.21 -12.72 -21.81
C GLU A 294 2.26 -11.63 -21.54
N LEU A 295 1.95 -10.71 -20.62
CA LEU A 295 2.87 -9.63 -20.26
C LEU A 295 4.12 -10.18 -19.55
N VAL A 296 3.96 -11.16 -18.67
CA VAL A 296 5.08 -11.84 -17.99
C VAL A 296 5.96 -12.60 -19.02
N ALA A 297 5.35 -13.34 -19.96
CA ALA A 297 6.09 -14.02 -21.02
C ALA A 297 6.86 -13.04 -21.90
N LYS A 298 6.24 -11.92 -22.26
CA LYS A 298 6.90 -10.84 -23.04
C LYS A 298 8.06 -10.22 -22.27
N ALA A 299 7.89 -9.95 -20.97
CA ALA A 299 8.94 -9.42 -20.11
C ALA A 299 10.15 -10.37 -20.04
N ILE A 300 9.91 -11.66 -19.85
CA ILE A 300 10.96 -12.69 -19.83
C ILE A 300 11.70 -12.74 -21.17
N LYS A 301 10.98 -12.72 -22.28
CA LYS A 301 11.58 -12.73 -23.62
C LYS A 301 12.46 -11.50 -23.85
N LEU A 302 12.00 -10.32 -23.48
CA LEU A 302 12.74 -9.07 -23.67
C LEU A 302 13.97 -8.95 -22.77
N SER A 303 13.90 -9.48 -21.54
CA SER A 303 15.02 -9.46 -20.60
C SER A 303 16.08 -10.52 -20.89
N GLY A 304 15.78 -11.55 -21.68
CA GLY A 304 16.66 -12.69 -21.92
C GLY A 304 16.88 -13.61 -20.68
N ARG A 305 16.13 -13.41 -19.61
CA ARG A 305 16.25 -14.12 -18.32
C ARG A 305 15.65 -15.53 -18.37
N ASN A 306 16.49 -16.55 -18.49
CA ASN A 306 16.03 -17.95 -18.52
C ASN A 306 15.51 -18.47 -17.17
N ASP A 307 16.06 -18.00 -16.06
CA ASP A 307 15.63 -18.31 -14.68
C ASP A 307 14.20 -17.85 -14.42
N ALA A 308 13.77 -16.78 -15.05
CA ALA A 308 12.44 -16.23 -14.93
C ALA A 308 11.34 -17.09 -15.60
N LYS A 309 11.69 -18.07 -16.44
CA LYS A 309 10.71 -19.01 -17.03
C LYS A 309 9.88 -19.72 -15.96
N SER A 310 10.45 -19.91 -14.79
CA SER A 310 9.75 -20.46 -13.63
C SER A 310 8.54 -19.63 -13.19
N LEU A 311 8.45 -18.33 -13.52
CA LEU A 311 7.30 -17.49 -13.21
C LEU A 311 6.06 -17.86 -14.02
N LEU A 312 6.24 -18.50 -15.18
CA LEU A 312 5.13 -18.98 -16.00
C LEU A 312 4.60 -20.29 -15.40
N PRO A 313 3.29 -20.46 -15.26
CA PRO A 313 2.72 -21.72 -14.81
C PRO A 313 3.08 -22.84 -15.78
N HIS A 314 3.55 -23.97 -15.26
CA HIS A 314 3.68 -25.18 -16.05
C HIS A 314 2.28 -25.70 -16.35
N PHE A 315 1.86 -25.59 -17.60
CA PHE A 315 0.70 -26.34 -18.08
C PHE A 315 1.14 -27.77 -18.38
N SER A 316 0.85 -28.70 -17.51
CA SER A 316 0.70 -30.11 -17.83
C SER A 316 -0.71 -30.31 -18.40
N GLY A 317 -0.89 -29.93 -19.66
CA GLY A 317 -2.14 -30.10 -20.39
C GLY A 317 -1.88 -29.83 -21.85
N SER A 318 -1.93 -30.90 -22.64
CA SER A 318 -1.95 -30.89 -24.09
C SER A 318 -3.06 -29.92 -24.58
N PHE A 319 -2.66 -28.85 -25.26
CA PHE A 319 -3.61 -28.15 -26.13
C PHE A 319 -3.89 -29.07 -27.34
N GLU A 320 -4.97 -29.80 -27.27
CA GLU A 320 -5.62 -30.28 -28.48
C GLU A 320 -6.13 -29.07 -29.25
N HIS A 321 -5.64 -28.96 -30.45
CA HIS A 321 -6.11 -28.02 -31.46
C HIS A 321 -7.56 -28.36 -31.82
N ASP A 322 -8.53 -27.71 -31.18
CA ASP A 322 -9.88 -27.60 -31.75
C ASP A 322 -9.84 -26.63 -32.92
N ARG A 323 -9.44 -27.18 -34.07
CA ARG A 323 -9.85 -26.67 -35.37
C ARG A 323 -11.29 -27.07 -35.55
N ALA A 324 -12.24 -26.23 -35.17
CA ALA A 324 -13.61 -26.34 -35.57
C ALA A 324 -13.70 -26.15 -37.10
N THR A 325 -13.79 -27.26 -37.80
CA THR A 325 -14.19 -27.34 -39.18
C THR A 325 -15.66 -26.92 -39.28
N HIS A 326 -15.93 -25.86 -40.01
CA HIS A 326 -17.25 -25.57 -40.53
C HIS A 326 -17.65 -26.69 -41.51
N GLY A 327 -18.56 -27.53 -41.09
CA GLY A 327 -19.29 -28.46 -41.92
C GLY A 327 -20.76 -28.16 -41.83
N ALA A 328 -21.31 -27.67 -42.93
CA ALA A 328 -22.73 -27.53 -43.12
C ALA A 328 -23.34 -28.93 -43.22
N ASP A 329 -24.41 -29.22 -42.50
CA ASP A 329 -25.41 -30.16 -42.98
C ASP A 329 -26.83 -29.77 -42.57
N LYS A 330 -27.72 -29.94 -43.57
CA LYS A 330 -29.15 -29.66 -43.55
C LYS A 330 -29.90 -30.91 -43.06
N GLY A 331 -30.96 -30.73 -42.30
CA GLY A 331 -31.96 -31.80 -42.31
C GLY A 331 -32.95 -31.86 -41.14
N LYS A 332 -34.13 -31.30 -41.35
CA LYS A 332 -35.50 -31.78 -41.03
C LYS A 332 -35.91 -32.10 -39.57
N SER A 333 -36.81 -31.25 -39.08
CA SER A 333 -38.23 -31.54 -38.78
C SER A 333 -38.55 -32.58 -37.69
N THR A 334 -39.22 -32.18 -36.60
CA THR A 334 -40.67 -32.45 -36.34
C THR A 334 -41.10 -31.88 -34.96
N HIS A 335 -42.22 -31.22 -35.03
CA HIS A 335 -43.29 -30.89 -34.09
C HIS A 335 -43.32 -31.57 -32.69
N LYS A 336 -43.59 -30.79 -31.62
CA LYS A 336 -44.91 -30.89 -30.91
C LYS A 336 -45.15 -29.68 -29.96
N ARG A 337 -46.41 -29.26 -30.01
CA ARG A 337 -47.12 -28.16 -29.35
C ARG A 337 -47.37 -28.39 -27.85
N GLY A 338 -47.65 -27.28 -27.19
CA GLY A 338 -48.40 -27.15 -25.93
C GLY A 338 -48.21 -25.74 -25.38
N THR A 339 -49.03 -24.77 -25.77
CA THR A 339 -50.21 -24.16 -25.12
C THR A 339 -50.07 -24.05 -23.60
N ASP A 340 -50.27 -22.94 -22.96
CA ASP A 340 -51.27 -21.89 -23.00
C ASP A 340 -50.95 -20.67 -22.10
N LYS A 341 -51.28 -19.49 -22.58
CA LYS A 341 -52.12 -18.39 -22.09
C LYS A 341 -51.64 -17.48 -20.94
N ARG A 342 -51.65 -16.29 -21.26
CA ARG A 342 -52.41 -15.03 -21.04
C ARG A 342 -51.87 -14.18 -19.94
N GLY A 343 -51.83 -12.88 -20.01
CA GLY A 343 -52.49 -11.76 -20.63
C GLY A 343 -51.75 -10.48 -20.37
N THR A 344 -51.79 -9.64 -21.33
CA THR A 344 -52.44 -8.31 -21.41
C THR A 344 -52.10 -7.33 -20.27
N ASP A 345 -51.79 -6.09 -20.45
CA ASP A 345 -52.16 -5.09 -21.48
C ASP A 345 -51.40 -3.75 -21.24
N LYS A 346 -51.15 -3.04 -22.34
CA LYS A 346 -51.28 -1.60 -22.64
C LYS A 346 -50.38 -0.54 -22.05
N ARG A 347 -49.63 0.08 -22.89
CA ARG A 347 -49.74 1.38 -23.62
C ARG A 347 -49.40 2.63 -22.81
N GLY A 348 -48.61 3.50 -23.47
CA GLY A 348 -48.66 4.96 -23.39
C GLY A 348 -47.29 5.60 -23.68
N THR A 349 -46.97 5.78 -24.94
CA THR A 349 -46.77 7.02 -25.75
C THR A 349 -46.08 8.19 -25.03
N ASP A 350 -44.90 8.54 -25.48
CA ASP A 350 -44.54 9.64 -26.38
C ASP A 350 -44.41 11.05 -25.71
N LYS A 351 -43.28 11.70 -25.79
CA LYS A 351 -43.00 12.94 -26.50
C LYS A 351 -41.64 13.59 -26.17
N ARG A 352 -41.02 13.94 -27.24
CA ARG A 352 -39.83 14.76 -27.48
C ARG A 352 -39.84 16.09 -26.74
N GLY A 353 -38.66 16.63 -26.39
CA GLY A 353 -38.45 18.02 -26.04
C GLY A 353 -36.98 18.40 -26.11
N ASN A 354 -36.59 18.94 -27.23
CA ASN A 354 -35.33 19.66 -27.49
C ASN A 354 -35.31 21.00 -26.77
N ALA A 355 -34.18 21.44 -26.20
CA ALA A 355 -33.73 22.87 -26.20
C ALA A 355 -32.32 22.98 -25.55
N ARG A 356 -31.30 23.23 -26.35
CA ARG A 356 -30.55 24.50 -26.58
C ARG A 356 -29.69 25.00 -25.41
N ASN A 357 -28.39 24.94 -25.74
CA ASN A 357 -27.27 25.87 -25.43
C ASN A 357 -27.58 27.14 -24.62
N SER A 358 -26.75 27.39 -23.62
CA SER A 358 -26.23 28.74 -23.39
C SER A 358 -24.85 28.67 -22.71
N GLU A 359 -23.84 29.06 -23.47
CA GLU A 359 -22.53 29.52 -23.01
C GLU A 359 -22.67 30.67 -22.04
N LYS A 360 -21.93 30.67 -20.95
CA LYS A 360 -21.55 31.88 -20.23
C LYS A 360 -20.08 31.83 -19.85
N THR A 361 -19.34 32.62 -20.60
CA THR A 361 -18.04 33.22 -20.31
C THR A 361 -18.04 33.92 -18.97
N TYR A 362 -17.04 33.67 -18.13
CA TYR A 362 -16.64 34.57 -17.06
C TYR A 362 -15.25 35.15 -17.35
N LYS A 363 -15.23 36.45 -17.49
CA LYS A 363 -14.05 37.30 -17.49
C LYS A 363 -13.67 37.66 -16.05
N ASN A 364 -12.38 37.72 -15.85
CA ASN A 364 -11.54 38.38 -14.85
C ASN A 364 -12.21 39.33 -13.82
N GLY A 365 -11.81 39.11 -12.56
CA GLY A 365 -11.76 39.99 -11.43
C GLY A 365 -10.87 39.38 -10.38
#